data_8960ece7c83ff072de9a21d02e3d108c
#
_entry.id   8960ece7c83ff072de9a21d02e3d108c
#
_cell.length_a   1.000
_cell.length_b   1.000
_cell.length_c   1.000
_cell.angle_alpha   90.00
_cell.angle_beta   90.00
_cell.angle_gamma   90.00
#
_symmetry.space_group_name_H-M   'P 1'
#
loop_
_entity.id
_entity.type
_entity.pdbx_description
1 polymer ?
#
loop_
_entity_poly.entity_id
_entity_poly.type
_entity_poly.pdbx_seq_one_letter_code
_entity_poly.pdbx_strand_id
1 'polypeptide(L)'
;MDSSDLDQLWAILLGIVRGDFIVIGPSLAVFFGILGSFLVTRGITRFIRSRSNRGAVASGPIKDITIGGVHIHHQVFGISTMFLTGLLIIATGATGTLMNVLALLFGIGVGLAFDEFALWLHLDDVYWSPQGRKSVDAVAWTLVITASVRAVLDLFTVFEAVNDDPSMWWLPTGIVLLTLIPAVICVLKGKLVTASLGIVYPPIGLVGAFRLAKPGSVWARHFYGVTSRRRARAERRFGEVYQARWDRLRDLVGGAPTDRARTNRAGEPPPAH
;
A
#
# COMPACT_ATOMS: atom_id res chain seq x y z
N MET A 1 27.07 -0.83 29.75
CA MET A 1 26.26 -1.79 29.01
C MET A 1 26.78 -3.15 29.43
N ASP A 2 25.99 -3.83 30.24
CA ASP A 2 26.34 -5.13 30.81
C ASP A 2 26.17 -6.22 29.72
N SER A 3 26.78 -7.40 29.93
CA SER A 3 26.63 -8.54 29.00
C SER A 3 25.17 -8.95 28.82
N SER A 4 24.35 -8.80 29.87
CA SER A 4 22.90 -9.03 29.82
C SER A 4 22.16 -8.08 28.88
N ASP A 5 22.58 -6.81 28.78
CA ASP A 5 21.99 -5.82 27.87
C ASP A 5 22.28 -6.15 26.40
N LEU A 6 23.48 -6.69 26.14
CA LEU A 6 23.87 -7.12 24.79
C LEU A 6 23.09 -8.35 24.35
N ASP A 7 22.87 -9.34 25.24
CA ASP A 7 22.10 -10.53 24.94
C ASP A 7 20.62 -10.20 24.68
N GLN A 8 20.04 -9.28 25.42
CA GLN A 8 18.68 -8.78 25.18
C GLN A 8 18.59 -8.05 23.83
N LEU A 9 19.54 -7.19 23.50
CA LEU A 9 19.60 -6.51 22.20
C LEU A 9 19.71 -7.51 21.06
N TRP A 10 20.53 -8.55 21.19
CA TRP A 10 20.65 -9.59 20.17
C TRP A 10 19.34 -10.39 20.04
N ALA A 11 18.69 -10.74 21.14
CA ALA A 11 17.39 -11.42 21.11
C ALA A 11 16.32 -10.60 20.38
N ILE A 12 16.26 -9.28 20.64
CA ILE A 12 15.33 -8.36 19.97
C ILE A 12 15.66 -8.23 18.47
N LEU A 13 16.93 -8.03 18.12
CA LEU A 13 17.35 -7.92 16.73
C LEU A 13 17.06 -9.20 15.95
N LEU A 14 17.32 -10.36 16.54
CA LEU A 14 16.98 -11.66 15.95
C LEU A 14 15.47 -11.83 15.80
N GLY A 15 14.67 -11.43 16.80
CA GLY A 15 13.23 -11.47 16.76
C GLY A 15 12.67 -10.57 15.64
N ILE A 16 13.22 -9.35 15.46
CA ILE A 16 12.87 -8.45 14.35
C ILE A 16 13.20 -9.09 13.00
N VAL A 17 14.38 -9.71 12.86
CA VAL A 17 14.78 -10.37 11.60
C VAL A 17 13.94 -11.60 11.31
N ARG A 18 13.58 -12.39 12.32
CA ARG A 18 12.71 -13.58 12.21
C ARG A 18 11.24 -13.22 12.01
N GLY A 19 10.84 -11.99 12.34
CA GLY A 19 9.44 -11.57 12.30
C GLY A 19 8.64 -12.03 13.52
N ASP A 20 9.27 -12.42 14.61
CA ASP A 20 8.62 -12.90 15.84
C ASP A 20 7.72 -11.85 16.48
N PHE A 21 7.95 -10.55 16.16
CA PHE A 21 7.13 -9.42 16.59
C PHE A 21 5.92 -9.13 15.68
N ILE A 22 5.72 -9.92 14.61
CA ILE A 22 4.53 -9.80 13.77
C ILE A 22 3.36 -10.49 14.48
N VAL A 23 2.89 -9.90 15.56
CA VAL A 23 1.63 -10.32 16.17
C VAL A 23 0.49 -9.89 15.25
N ILE A 24 -0.31 -10.85 14.79
CA ILE A 24 -1.48 -10.55 13.96
C ILE A 24 -2.55 -9.93 14.85
N GLY A 25 -2.40 -8.63 15.07
CA GLY A 25 -3.40 -7.80 15.72
C GLY A 25 -4.39 -7.19 14.70
N PRO A 26 -5.43 -6.47 15.17
CA PRO A 26 -6.47 -5.91 14.31
C PRO A 26 -5.93 -5.00 13.21
N SER A 27 -4.95 -4.15 13.50
CA SER A 27 -4.34 -3.24 12.52
C SER A 27 -3.59 -3.97 11.41
N LEU A 28 -2.94 -5.09 11.74
CA LEU A 28 -2.27 -5.93 10.74
C LEU A 28 -3.29 -6.73 9.91
N ALA A 29 -4.39 -7.16 10.53
CA ALA A 29 -5.51 -7.76 9.82
C ALA A 29 -6.13 -6.80 8.79
N VAL A 30 -6.34 -5.52 9.17
CA VAL A 30 -6.76 -4.45 8.23
C VAL A 30 -5.75 -4.32 7.08
N PHE A 31 -4.46 -4.22 7.40
CA PHE A 31 -3.40 -4.07 6.38
C PHE A 31 -3.43 -5.22 5.35
N PHE A 32 -3.47 -6.46 5.82
CA PHE A 32 -3.53 -7.62 4.92
C PHE A 32 -4.86 -7.75 4.19
N GLY A 33 -5.97 -7.31 4.82
CA GLY A 33 -7.26 -7.20 4.17
C GLY A 33 -7.24 -6.27 2.97
N ILE A 34 -6.68 -5.06 3.14
CA ILE A 34 -6.52 -4.07 2.07
C ILE A 34 -5.63 -4.63 0.95
N LEU A 35 -4.44 -5.10 1.30
CA LEU A 35 -3.48 -5.61 0.32
C LEU A 35 -4.02 -6.82 -0.42
N GLY A 36 -4.59 -7.79 0.31
CA GLY A 36 -5.12 -9.03 -0.26
C GLY A 36 -6.29 -8.79 -1.20
N SER A 37 -7.31 -8.02 -0.78
CA SER A 37 -8.47 -7.71 -1.62
C SER A 37 -8.07 -6.94 -2.87
N PHE A 38 -7.20 -5.95 -2.76
CA PHE A 38 -6.68 -5.21 -3.91
C PHE A 38 -5.97 -6.13 -4.92
N LEU A 39 -5.07 -7.01 -4.46
CA LEU A 39 -4.34 -7.93 -5.35
C LEU A 39 -5.28 -8.95 -6.01
N VAL A 40 -6.24 -9.48 -5.25
CA VAL A 40 -7.24 -10.44 -5.77
C VAL A 40 -8.12 -9.77 -6.81
N THR A 41 -8.68 -8.61 -6.52
CA THR A 41 -9.54 -7.87 -7.47
C THR A 41 -8.80 -7.57 -8.76
N ARG A 42 -7.59 -7.05 -8.66
CA ARG A 42 -6.73 -6.78 -9.83
C ARG A 42 -6.38 -8.06 -10.59
N GLY A 43 -6.16 -9.17 -9.91
CA GLY A 43 -5.94 -10.47 -10.53
C GLY A 43 -7.16 -10.95 -11.33
N ILE A 44 -8.35 -10.87 -10.74
CA ILE A 44 -9.62 -11.27 -11.37
C ILE A 44 -9.92 -10.40 -12.59
N THR A 45 -9.91 -9.08 -12.45
CA THR A 45 -10.22 -8.16 -13.55
C THR A 45 -9.27 -8.34 -14.73
N ARG A 46 -8.01 -8.64 -14.48
CA ARG A 46 -7.03 -8.95 -15.53
C ARG A 46 -7.27 -10.28 -16.20
N PHE A 47 -7.61 -11.30 -15.42
CA PHE A 47 -7.93 -12.62 -15.97
C PHE A 47 -9.13 -12.54 -16.93
N ILE A 48 -10.19 -11.83 -16.52
CA ILE A 48 -11.37 -11.60 -17.35
C ILE A 48 -10.96 -10.88 -18.65
N ARG A 49 -10.21 -9.80 -18.56
CA ARG A 49 -9.75 -9.03 -19.72
C ARG A 49 -8.87 -9.85 -20.67
N SER A 50 -7.98 -10.70 -20.14
CA SER A 50 -7.13 -11.53 -20.96
C SER A 50 -7.92 -12.58 -21.77
N ARG A 51 -9.03 -13.05 -21.22
CA ARG A 51 -9.97 -13.94 -21.93
C ARG A 51 -10.76 -13.21 -23.01
N SER A 52 -11.27 -12.02 -22.70
CA SER A 52 -12.01 -11.19 -23.67
C SER A 52 -11.16 -10.86 -24.89
N ASN A 53 -9.88 -10.53 -24.71
CA ASN A 53 -8.96 -10.23 -25.81
C ASN A 53 -8.60 -11.46 -26.68
N ARG A 54 -8.87 -12.69 -26.22
CA ARG A 54 -8.65 -13.94 -26.98
C ARG A 54 -9.91 -14.41 -27.73
N GLY A 55 -10.95 -13.57 -27.85
CA GLY A 55 -12.18 -13.91 -28.57
C GLY A 55 -13.09 -14.93 -27.87
N ALA A 56 -12.77 -15.33 -26.64
CA ALA A 56 -13.67 -16.17 -25.87
C ALA A 56 -14.83 -15.31 -25.38
N VAL A 57 -16.05 -15.65 -25.84
CA VAL A 57 -17.27 -15.05 -25.32
C VAL A 57 -17.25 -15.13 -23.81
N ALA A 58 -17.49 -14.00 -23.15
CA ALA A 58 -17.47 -13.88 -21.69
C ALA A 58 -18.69 -14.62 -21.06
N SER A 59 -18.71 -15.95 -21.22
CA SER A 59 -19.62 -16.86 -20.53
C SER A 59 -18.92 -17.47 -19.33
N GLY A 60 -18.75 -16.68 -18.27
CA GLY A 60 -18.18 -17.12 -17.01
C GLY A 60 -19.02 -16.62 -15.83
N PRO A 61 -18.89 -17.22 -14.63
CA PRO A 61 -19.69 -16.87 -13.44
C PRO A 61 -19.41 -15.45 -12.90
N ILE A 62 -18.41 -14.75 -13.45
CA ILE A 62 -18.06 -13.37 -13.09
C ILE A 62 -18.44 -12.47 -14.25
N LYS A 63 -19.72 -12.16 -14.35
CA LYS A 63 -20.28 -11.10 -15.21
C LYS A 63 -20.31 -9.80 -14.40
N ASP A 64 -20.23 -8.68 -15.13
CA ASP A 64 -20.59 -7.38 -14.59
C ASP A 64 -21.97 -7.47 -13.93
N ILE A 65 -22.06 -7.15 -12.65
CA ILE A 65 -23.33 -7.23 -11.92
C ILE A 65 -24.16 -6.04 -12.36
N THR A 66 -25.19 -6.32 -13.16
CA THR A 66 -26.15 -5.32 -13.62
C THR A 66 -27.48 -5.57 -12.94
N ILE A 67 -27.96 -4.63 -12.14
CA ILE A 67 -29.29 -4.70 -11.52
C ILE A 67 -30.12 -3.56 -12.10
N GLY A 68 -31.25 -3.91 -12.74
CA GLY A 68 -32.15 -2.93 -13.35
C GLY A 68 -31.51 -2.09 -14.47
N GLY A 69 -30.48 -2.63 -15.17
CA GLY A 69 -29.74 -1.91 -16.21
C GLY A 69 -28.61 -1.01 -15.71
N VAL A 70 -28.41 -0.94 -14.39
CA VAL A 70 -27.32 -0.18 -13.77
C VAL A 70 -26.14 -1.10 -13.48
N HIS A 71 -24.97 -0.73 -13.98
CA HIS A 71 -23.71 -1.41 -13.68
C HIS A 71 -23.31 -1.11 -12.23
N ILE A 72 -23.16 -2.15 -11.41
CA ILE A 72 -22.76 -1.99 -10.01
C ILE A 72 -21.27 -2.25 -9.88
N HIS A 73 -20.55 -1.22 -9.53
CA HIS A 73 -19.12 -1.28 -9.25
C HIS A 73 -18.85 -2.00 -7.92
N HIS A 74 -17.76 -2.75 -7.85
CA HIS A 74 -17.39 -3.48 -6.63
C HIS A 74 -17.05 -2.58 -5.45
N GLN A 75 -16.79 -1.29 -5.67
CA GLN A 75 -16.66 -0.29 -4.62
C GLN A 75 -17.90 -0.20 -3.71
N VAL A 76 -19.12 -0.43 -4.26
CA VAL A 76 -20.36 -0.42 -3.48
C VAL A 76 -20.32 -1.52 -2.43
N PHE A 77 -19.88 -2.72 -2.81
CA PHE A 77 -19.69 -3.83 -1.87
C PHE A 77 -18.58 -3.52 -0.87
N GLY A 78 -17.52 -2.85 -1.32
CA GLY A 78 -16.43 -2.39 -0.45
C GLY A 78 -16.92 -1.42 0.62
N ILE A 79 -17.65 -0.38 0.24
CA ILE A 79 -18.21 0.62 1.14
C ILE A 79 -19.21 -0.03 2.12
N SER A 80 -20.10 -0.90 1.61
CA SER A 80 -21.07 -1.62 2.43
C SER A 80 -20.39 -2.52 3.46
N THR A 81 -19.33 -3.23 3.06
CA THR A 81 -18.56 -4.09 3.96
C THR A 81 -17.86 -3.27 5.04
N MET A 82 -17.23 -2.14 4.69
CA MET A 82 -16.63 -1.22 5.68
C MET A 82 -17.68 -0.73 6.68
N PHE A 83 -18.82 -0.28 6.19
CA PHE A 83 -19.88 0.25 7.03
C PHE A 83 -20.40 -0.81 8.02
N LEU A 84 -20.74 -2.00 7.51
CA LEU A 84 -21.27 -3.09 8.34
C LEU A 84 -20.25 -3.58 9.36
N THR A 85 -19.01 -3.79 8.97
CA THR A 85 -17.97 -4.27 9.88
C THR A 85 -17.58 -3.21 10.89
N GLY A 86 -17.50 -1.93 10.49
CA GLY A 86 -17.27 -0.82 11.39
C GLY A 86 -18.39 -0.68 12.44
N LEU A 87 -19.65 -0.78 11.99
CA LEU A 87 -20.81 -0.77 12.87
C LEU A 87 -20.78 -1.95 13.88
N LEU A 88 -20.46 -3.16 13.39
CA LEU A 88 -20.34 -4.35 14.24
C LEU A 88 -19.23 -4.20 15.28
N ILE A 89 -18.06 -3.66 14.92
CA ILE A 89 -16.97 -3.39 15.86
C ILE A 89 -17.45 -2.47 16.99
N ILE A 90 -18.12 -1.37 16.63
CA ILE A 90 -18.63 -0.39 17.61
C ILE A 90 -19.73 -1.00 18.46
N ALA A 91 -20.70 -1.67 17.84
CA ALA A 91 -21.88 -2.20 18.53
C ALA A 91 -21.56 -3.35 19.49
N THR A 92 -20.57 -4.20 19.13
CA THR A 92 -20.24 -5.38 19.95
C THR A 92 -19.10 -5.13 20.94
N GLY A 93 -18.33 -4.03 20.78
CA GLY A 93 -17.09 -3.84 21.53
C GLY A 93 -16.11 -4.99 21.29
N ALA A 94 -16.05 -5.51 20.07
CA ALA A 94 -15.35 -6.72 19.71
C ALA A 94 -13.90 -6.76 20.21
N THR A 95 -13.47 -7.89 20.75
CA THR A 95 -12.11 -8.15 21.22
C THR A 95 -11.60 -9.50 20.71
N GLY A 96 -10.31 -9.75 20.86
CA GLY A 96 -9.68 -11.04 20.52
C GLY A 96 -9.90 -11.44 19.06
N THR A 97 -10.24 -12.70 18.83
CA THR A 97 -10.41 -13.28 17.48
C THR A 97 -11.52 -12.59 16.68
N LEU A 98 -12.64 -12.25 17.33
CA LEU A 98 -13.75 -11.55 16.65
C LEU A 98 -13.30 -10.19 16.10
N MET A 99 -12.54 -9.43 16.91
CA MET A 99 -11.98 -8.15 16.47
C MET A 99 -11.05 -8.33 15.26
N ASN A 100 -10.19 -9.33 15.26
CA ASN A 100 -9.27 -9.61 14.14
C ASN A 100 -10.04 -10.00 12.87
N VAL A 101 -11.10 -10.78 12.96
CA VAL A 101 -11.95 -11.15 11.82
C VAL A 101 -12.68 -9.92 11.26
N LEU A 102 -13.29 -9.12 12.13
CA LEU A 102 -13.98 -7.90 11.70
C LEU A 102 -13.00 -6.88 11.10
N ALA A 103 -11.81 -6.75 11.67
CA ALA A 103 -10.75 -5.90 11.16
C ALA A 103 -10.26 -6.35 9.77
N LEU A 104 -10.11 -7.67 9.55
CA LEU A 104 -9.78 -8.22 8.24
C LEU A 104 -10.87 -7.90 7.21
N LEU A 105 -12.13 -8.13 7.55
CA LEU A 105 -13.27 -7.82 6.68
C LEU A 105 -13.38 -6.31 6.39
N PHE A 106 -13.15 -5.47 7.40
CA PHE A 106 -13.07 -4.02 7.21
C PHE A 106 -11.97 -3.65 6.21
N GLY A 107 -10.77 -4.23 6.36
CA GLY A 107 -9.66 -4.03 5.43
C GLY A 107 -9.98 -4.50 4.00
N ILE A 108 -10.67 -5.62 3.85
CA ILE A 108 -11.16 -6.10 2.55
C ILE A 108 -12.11 -5.06 1.92
N GLY A 109 -13.05 -4.51 2.70
CA GLY A 109 -13.95 -3.46 2.26
C GLY A 109 -13.19 -2.20 1.78
N VAL A 110 -12.21 -1.75 2.57
CA VAL A 110 -11.34 -0.62 2.21
C VAL A 110 -10.62 -0.89 0.88
N GLY A 111 -10.00 -2.05 0.72
CA GLY A 111 -9.26 -2.38 -0.51
C GLY A 111 -10.15 -2.43 -1.75
N LEU A 112 -11.36 -2.98 -1.65
CA LEU A 112 -12.36 -2.98 -2.73
C LEU A 112 -12.81 -1.56 -3.10
N ALA A 113 -13.08 -0.71 -2.10
CA ALA A 113 -13.51 0.67 -2.33
C ALA A 113 -12.41 1.52 -2.97
N PHE A 114 -11.17 1.43 -2.47
CA PHE A 114 -10.05 2.22 -2.98
C PHE A 114 -9.46 1.68 -4.28
N ASP A 115 -9.73 0.44 -4.66
CA ASP A 115 -9.37 -0.07 -5.99
C ASP A 115 -10.03 0.73 -7.11
N GLU A 116 -11.22 1.26 -6.87
CA GLU A 116 -11.95 2.14 -7.80
C GLU A 116 -11.89 3.63 -7.41
N PHE A 117 -10.93 4.05 -6.58
CA PHE A 117 -10.79 5.45 -6.12
C PHE A 117 -10.77 6.47 -7.27
N ALA A 118 -10.25 6.09 -8.43
CA ALA A 118 -10.22 6.97 -9.61
C ALA A 118 -11.63 7.37 -10.06
N LEU A 119 -12.66 6.52 -9.85
CA LEU A 119 -14.04 6.83 -10.19
C LEU A 119 -14.64 7.94 -9.30
N TRP A 120 -14.12 8.11 -8.08
CA TRP A 120 -14.56 9.19 -7.19
C TRP A 120 -14.10 10.56 -7.67
N LEU A 121 -13.00 10.59 -8.43
CA LEU A 121 -12.40 11.83 -8.94
C LEU A 121 -12.85 12.17 -10.37
N HIS A 122 -13.40 11.21 -11.07
CA HIS A 122 -13.82 11.34 -12.46
C HIS A 122 -15.23 10.76 -12.60
N LEU A 123 -16.11 11.51 -13.31
CA LEU A 123 -17.50 11.09 -13.55
C LEU A 123 -17.62 9.97 -14.58
N ASP A 124 -16.58 9.81 -15.42
CA ASP A 124 -16.52 8.76 -16.45
C ASP A 124 -15.77 7.54 -15.93
N ASP A 125 -16.04 6.37 -16.51
CA ASP A 125 -15.29 5.14 -16.23
C ASP A 125 -13.85 5.27 -16.74
N VAL A 126 -12.95 5.59 -15.80
CA VAL A 126 -11.51 5.77 -16.05
C VAL A 126 -10.67 4.59 -15.58
N TYR A 127 -11.30 3.49 -15.18
CA TYR A 127 -10.61 2.34 -14.58
C TYR A 127 -9.46 1.81 -15.46
N TRP A 128 -9.69 1.74 -16.78
CA TRP A 128 -8.69 1.29 -17.77
C TRP A 128 -7.91 2.42 -18.44
N SER A 129 -8.06 3.63 -17.96
CA SER A 129 -7.35 4.80 -18.46
C SER A 129 -6.04 5.02 -17.67
N PRO A 130 -5.14 5.90 -18.13
CA PRO A 130 -3.98 6.33 -17.33
C PRO A 130 -4.38 6.93 -15.98
N GLN A 131 -5.58 7.47 -15.86
CA GLN A 131 -6.15 8.04 -14.64
C GLN A 131 -6.47 6.95 -13.60
N GLY A 132 -6.81 5.72 -14.02
CA GLY A 132 -7.02 4.56 -13.15
C GLY A 132 -5.80 4.17 -12.32
N ARG A 133 -4.59 4.64 -12.71
CA ARG A 133 -3.37 4.48 -11.91
C ARG A 133 -3.44 5.21 -10.56
N LYS A 134 -4.31 6.22 -10.42
CA LYS A 134 -4.56 6.93 -9.15
C LYS A 134 -5.10 6.00 -8.06
N SER A 135 -5.88 4.99 -8.42
CA SER A 135 -6.35 3.98 -7.47
C SER A 135 -5.19 3.18 -6.86
N VAL A 136 -4.18 2.83 -7.66
CA VAL A 136 -2.98 2.12 -7.16
C VAL A 136 -2.21 3.00 -6.15
N ASP A 137 -2.07 4.29 -6.45
CA ASP A 137 -1.41 5.23 -5.56
C ASP A 137 -2.26 5.46 -4.28
N ALA A 138 -3.59 5.53 -4.39
CA ALA A 138 -4.50 5.65 -3.25
C ALA A 138 -4.38 4.44 -2.31
N VAL A 139 -4.39 3.22 -2.84
CA VAL A 139 -4.19 2.00 -2.04
C VAL A 139 -2.80 1.99 -1.39
N ALA A 140 -1.75 2.39 -2.11
CA ALA A 140 -0.41 2.49 -1.54
C ALA A 140 -0.34 3.47 -0.37
N TRP A 141 -0.97 4.64 -0.48
CA TRP A 141 -1.07 5.59 0.63
C TRP A 141 -1.90 5.05 1.80
N THR A 142 -3.03 4.40 1.53
CA THR A 142 -3.86 3.78 2.56
C THR A 142 -3.07 2.73 3.35
N LEU A 143 -2.27 1.91 2.66
CA LEU A 143 -1.39 0.92 3.31
C LEU A 143 -0.31 1.59 4.17
N VAL A 144 0.30 2.70 3.70
CA VAL A 144 1.28 3.47 4.50
C VAL A 144 0.60 4.03 5.75
N ILE A 145 -0.58 4.64 5.61
CA ILE A 145 -1.32 5.22 6.74
C ILE A 145 -1.68 4.11 7.75
N THR A 146 -2.25 3.00 7.29
CA THR A 146 -2.63 1.88 8.17
C THR A 146 -1.42 1.32 8.92
N ALA A 147 -0.30 1.12 8.23
CA ALA A 147 0.94 0.65 8.85
C ALA A 147 1.51 1.68 9.85
N SER A 148 1.40 2.98 9.54
CA SER A 148 1.89 4.05 10.42
C SER A 148 1.03 4.15 11.69
N VAL A 149 -0.29 4.08 11.56
CA VAL A 149 -1.20 4.05 12.72
C VAL A 149 -0.87 2.86 13.61
N ARG A 150 -0.68 1.67 13.03
CA ARG A 150 -0.24 0.50 13.79
C ARG A 150 1.04 0.77 14.57
N ALA A 151 2.08 1.27 13.89
CA ALA A 151 3.38 1.52 14.53
C ALA A 151 3.28 2.52 15.69
N VAL A 152 2.41 3.54 15.57
CA VAL A 152 2.14 4.49 16.64
C VAL A 152 1.44 3.80 17.81
N LEU A 153 0.44 2.96 17.56
CA LEU A 153 -0.24 2.21 18.63
C LEU A 153 0.70 1.24 19.34
N ASP A 154 1.54 0.51 18.57
CA ASP A 154 2.54 -0.38 19.16
C ASP A 154 3.54 0.41 20.02
N LEU A 155 3.88 1.65 19.63
CA LEU A 155 4.75 2.52 20.42
C LEU A 155 4.09 2.93 21.75
N PHE A 156 2.78 3.21 21.79
CA PHE A 156 2.08 3.51 23.03
C PHE A 156 2.11 2.33 24.01
N THR A 157 1.90 1.09 23.54
CA THR A 157 1.98 -0.10 24.40
C THR A 157 3.39 -0.29 24.98
N VAL A 158 4.42 0.05 24.22
CA VAL A 158 5.80 0.01 24.71
C VAL A 158 6.07 1.11 25.74
N PHE A 159 5.50 2.31 25.57
CA PHE A 159 5.60 3.37 26.59
C PHE A 159 4.92 2.98 27.91
N GLU A 160 3.77 2.28 27.85
CA GLU A 160 3.14 1.74 29.05
C GLU A 160 4.05 0.73 29.75
N ALA A 161 4.68 -0.18 29.02
CA ALA A 161 5.64 -1.14 29.58
C ALA A 161 6.87 -0.46 30.22
N VAL A 162 7.33 0.66 29.67
CA VAL A 162 8.44 1.45 30.24
C VAL A 162 8.02 2.16 31.54
N ASN A 163 6.75 2.56 31.68
CA ASN A 163 6.26 3.12 32.93
C ASN A 163 6.25 2.08 34.05
N ASP A 164 6.02 0.81 33.74
CA ASP A 164 6.08 -0.30 34.70
C ASP A 164 7.52 -0.70 35.06
N ASP A 165 8.44 -0.61 34.08
CA ASP A 165 9.88 -0.87 34.25
C ASP A 165 10.72 0.24 33.57
N PRO A 166 11.13 1.28 34.31
CA PRO A 166 11.93 2.39 33.78
C PRO A 166 13.29 1.98 33.19
N SER A 167 13.82 0.80 33.49
CA SER A 167 15.08 0.32 32.91
C SER A 167 14.97 0.09 31.39
N MET A 168 13.75 -0.09 30.87
CA MET A 168 13.46 -0.36 29.45
C MET A 168 13.28 0.90 28.58
N TRP A 169 13.67 2.10 29.05
CA TRP A 169 13.53 3.38 28.33
C TRP A 169 14.10 3.38 26.90
N TRP A 170 15.10 2.53 26.63
CA TRP A 170 15.73 2.38 25.32
C TRP A 170 14.86 1.66 24.29
N LEU A 171 13.86 0.88 24.72
CA LEU A 171 13.03 0.05 23.85
C LEU A 171 12.14 0.89 22.89
N PRO A 172 11.36 1.90 23.35
CA PRO A 172 10.61 2.76 22.44
C PRO A 172 11.52 3.53 21.49
N THR A 173 12.68 3.98 21.98
CA THR A 173 13.68 4.65 21.14
C THR A 173 14.18 3.72 20.03
N GLY A 174 14.48 2.46 20.35
CA GLY A 174 14.91 1.45 19.39
C GLY A 174 13.83 1.18 18.31
N ILE A 175 12.58 1.07 18.71
CA ILE A 175 11.46 0.89 17.78
C ILE A 175 11.34 2.08 16.82
N VAL A 176 11.39 3.31 17.33
CA VAL A 176 11.33 4.53 16.49
C VAL A 176 12.48 4.56 15.49
N LEU A 177 13.70 4.29 15.97
CA LEU A 177 14.89 4.31 15.11
C LEU A 177 14.83 3.25 14.02
N LEU A 178 14.33 2.05 14.32
CA LEU A 178 14.32 0.93 13.39
C LEU A 178 13.11 0.90 12.45
N THR A 179 11.99 1.50 12.84
CA THR A 179 10.73 1.43 12.07
C THR A 179 10.33 2.76 11.45
N LEU A 180 10.11 3.79 12.27
CA LEU A 180 9.54 5.05 11.79
C LEU A 180 10.52 5.88 10.97
N ILE A 181 11.78 6.01 11.42
CA ILE A 181 12.77 6.81 10.70
C ILE A 181 13.03 6.25 9.29
N PRO A 182 13.33 4.94 9.09
CA PRO A 182 13.49 4.38 7.76
C PRO A 182 12.22 4.50 6.90
N ALA A 183 11.03 4.37 7.50
CA ALA A 183 9.77 4.53 6.78
C ALA A 183 9.60 5.95 6.24
N VAL A 184 9.81 6.98 7.07
CA VAL A 184 9.78 8.38 6.66
C VAL A 184 10.80 8.65 5.56
N ILE A 185 12.03 8.15 5.71
CA ILE A 185 13.06 8.27 4.67
C ILE A 185 12.60 7.61 3.37
N CYS A 186 11.96 6.43 3.42
CA CYS A 186 11.41 5.76 2.24
C CYS A 186 10.31 6.57 1.57
N VAL A 187 9.40 7.18 2.34
CA VAL A 187 8.35 8.08 1.81
C VAL A 187 8.98 9.28 1.10
N LEU A 188 9.92 9.98 1.76
CA LEU A 188 10.63 11.12 1.19
C LEU A 188 11.42 10.74 -0.08
N LYS A 189 11.91 9.51 -0.18
CA LYS A 189 12.57 8.94 -1.36
C LYS A 189 11.59 8.44 -2.43
N GLY A 190 10.28 8.62 -2.25
CA GLY A 190 9.24 8.22 -3.21
C GLY A 190 9.00 6.71 -3.29
N LYS A 191 9.24 5.96 -2.21
CA LYS A 191 9.13 4.50 -2.13
C LYS A 191 8.01 4.07 -1.17
N LEU A 192 6.76 4.43 -1.47
CA LEU A 192 5.61 4.21 -0.60
C LEU A 192 5.43 2.73 -0.19
N VAL A 193 5.42 1.82 -1.16
CA VAL A 193 5.28 0.38 -0.88
C VAL A 193 6.41 -0.15 0.01
N THR A 194 7.64 0.35 -0.19
CA THR A 194 8.77 -0.04 0.66
C THR A 194 8.63 0.55 2.07
N ALA A 195 8.03 1.73 2.20
CA ALA A 195 7.75 2.36 3.48
C ALA A 195 6.71 1.55 4.27
N SER A 196 5.56 1.23 3.66
CA SER A 196 4.50 0.46 4.32
C SER A 196 4.98 -0.94 4.74
N LEU A 197 5.65 -1.65 3.84
CA LEU A 197 6.24 -2.96 4.16
C LEU A 197 7.36 -2.86 5.19
N GLY A 198 8.12 -1.75 5.20
CA GLY A 198 9.20 -1.51 6.15
C GLY A 198 8.70 -1.19 7.56
N ILE A 199 7.50 -0.66 7.71
CA ILE A 199 6.86 -0.51 9.03
C ILE A 199 6.44 -1.88 9.58
N VAL A 200 5.87 -2.73 8.71
CA VAL A 200 5.46 -4.09 9.09
C VAL A 200 6.67 -4.99 9.32
N TYR A 201 7.72 -4.86 8.49
CA TYR A 201 8.95 -5.63 8.58
C TYR A 201 10.18 -4.71 8.44
N PRO A 202 10.77 -4.23 9.54
CA PRO A 202 11.81 -3.20 9.57
C PRO A 202 13.02 -3.42 8.64
N PRO A 203 13.53 -4.64 8.42
CA PRO A 203 14.64 -4.86 7.48
C PRO A 203 14.36 -4.33 6.06
N ILE A 204 13.12 -4.42 5.58
CA ILE A 204 12.73 -3.86 4.26
C ILE A 204 12.85 -2.33 4.27
N GLY A 205 12.38 -1.69 5.34
CA GLY A 205 12.48 -0.24 5.53
C GLY A 205 13.91 0.25 5.54
N LEU A 206 14.78 -0.42 6.30
CA LEU A 206 16.21 -0.13 6.36
C LEU A 206 16.85 -0.22 4.96
N VAL A 207 16.69 -1.35 4.26
CA VAL A 207 17.19 -1.50 2.89
C VAL A 207 16.67 -0.40 1.98
N GLY A 208 15.38 -0.06 2.09
CA GLY A 208 14.76 1.02 1.33
C GLY A 208 15.37 2.38 1.62
N ALA A 209 15.65 2.67 2.90
CA ALA A 209 16.23 3.93 3.36
C ALA A 209 17.69 4.11 2.87
N PHE A 210 18.50 3.04 2.86
CA PHE A 210 19.87 3.11 2.36
C PHE A 210 19.98 3.19 0.84
N ARG A 211 19.01 2.68 0.09
CA ARG A 211 19.03 2.72 -1.39
C ARG A 211 18.76 4.11 -1.95
N LEU A 212 19.24 4.37 -3.18
CA LEU A 212 19.05 5.65 -3.88
C LEU A 212 17.58 6.06 -3.94
N ALA A 213 17.32 7.36 -3.80
CA ALA A 213 16.00 7.97 -3.96
C ALA A 213 15.59 8.02 -5.44
N LYS A 214 14.27 8.04 -5.72
CA LYS A 214 13.78 8.30 -7.07
C LYS A 214 14.12 9.75 -7.49
N PRO A 215 14.48 10.03 -8.75
CA PRO A 215 14.91 11.37 -9.19
C PRO A 215 13.89 12.48 -8.92
N GLY A 216 12.59 12.18 -9.07
CA GLY A 216 11.49 13.13 -8.82
C GLY A 216 11.06 13.27 -7.35
N SER A 217 11.70 12.55 -6.42
CA SER A 217 11.31 12.54 -5.01
C SER A 217 11.73 13.82 -4.27
N VAL A 218 11.04 14.11 -3.15
CA VAL A 218 11.39 15.24 -2.26
C VAL A 218 12.84 15.14 -1.81
N TRP A 219 13.28 13.92 -1.41
CA TRP A 219 14.65 13.67 -1.02
C TRP A 219 15.67 14.02 -2.09
N ALA A 220 15.43 13.61 -3.34
CA ALA A 220 16.36 13.88 -4.43
C ALA A 220 16.42 15.36 -4.78
N ARG A 221 15.31 16.08 -4.68
CA ARG A 221 15.26 17.54 -4.93
C ARG A 221 16.11 18.32 -3.92
N HIS A 222 16.14 17.90 -2.65
CA HIS A 222 16.85 18.62 -1.60
C HIS A 222 18.31 18.16 -1.44
N PHE A 223 18.58 16.87 -1.60
CA PHE A 223 19.88 16.29 -1.26
C PHE A 223 20.76 15.88 -2.45
N TYR A 224 20.19 15.87 -3.68
CA TYR A 224 20.99 15.57 -4.87
C TYR A 224 21.19 16.85 -5.70
N GLY A 225 22.40 17.41 -5.62
CA GLY A 225 22.77 18.56 -6.47
C GLY A 225 22.65 18.20 -7.96
N VAL A 226 22.39 19.21 -8.82
CA VAL A 226 22.11 19.03 -10.25
C VAL A 226 23.21 18.25 -10.96
N THR A 227 24.49 18.48 -10.59
CA THR A 227 25.68 17.84 -11.17
C THR A 227 26.20 16.67 -10.36
N SER A 228 25.48 16.23 -9.31
CA SER A 228 26.01 15.22 -8.38
C SER A 228 26.02 13.82 -9.00
N ARG A 229 27.09 13.04 -8.69
CA ARG A 229 27.19 11.63 -9.08
C ARG A 229 26.02 10.79 -8.58
N ARG A 230 25.39 11.20 -7.43
CA ARG A 230 24.21 10.52 -6.87
C ARG A 230 22.98 10.72 -7.76
N ARG A 231 22.78 11.92 -8.29
CA ARG A 231 21.70 12.24 -9.22
C ARG A 231 21.87 11.45 -10.52
N ALA A 232 23.04 11.46 -11.12
CA ALA A 232 23.32 10.70 -12.35
C ALA A 232 23.10 9.19 -12.16
N ARG A 233 23.49 8.62 -10.99
CA ARG A 233 23.20 7.22 -10.67
C ARG A 233 21.70 6.95 -10.46
N ALA A 234 20.98 7.88 -9.85
CA ALA A 234 19.54 7.75 -9.67
C ALA A 234 18.82 7.79 -11.02
N GLU A 235 19.17 8.71 -11.91
CA GLU A 235 18.60 8.82 -13.25
C GLU A 235 18.87 7.56 -14.09
N ARG A 236 20.11 7.04 -14.08
CA ARG A 236 20.42 5.75 -14.75
C ARG A 236 19.62 4.59 -14.18
N ARG A 237 19.49 4.51 -12.83
CA ARG A 237 18.81 3.40 -12.16
C ARG A 237 17.29 3.45 -12.35
N PHE A 238 16.73 4.65 -12.31
CA PHE A 238 15.29 4.90 -12.42
C PHE A 238 14.91 5.48 -13.78
N GLY A 239 15.80 5.39 -14.77
CA GLY A 239 15.57 5.82 -16.15
C GLY A 239 14.56 4.95 -16.90
N GLU A 240 14.52 5.08 -18.20
CA GLU A 240 13.50 4.48 -19.09
C GLU A 240 13.27 2.98 -18.86
N VAL A 241 14.34 2.20 -18.68
CA VAL A 241 14.21 0.74 -18.45
C VAL A 241 13.50 0.44 -17.13
N TYR A 242 13.80 1.20 -16.08
CA TYR A 242 13.10 1.05 -14.79
C TYR A 242 11.65 1.51 -14.91
N GLN A 243 11.40 2.65 -15.55
CA GLN A 243 10.07 3.18 -15.78
C GLN A 243 9.26 2.19 -16.62
N ALA A 244 9.83 1.65 -17.71
CA ALA A 244 9.18 0.62 -18.53
C ALA A 244 8.85 -0.66 -17.74
N ARG A 245 9.74 -1.10 -16.82
CA ARG A 245 9.45 -2.23 -15.92
C ARG A 245 8.35 -1.90 -14.91
N TRP A 246 8.41 -0.69 -14.36
CA TRP A 246 7.42 -0.23 -13.39
C TRP A 246 6.06 0.01 -14.06
N ASP A 247 6.05 0.54 -15.27
CA ASP A 247 4.84 0.68 -16.08
C ASP A 247 4.26 -0.70 -16.45
N ARG A 248 5.11 -1.67 -16.82
CA ARG A 248 4.65 -3.06 -16.98
C ARG A 248 4.06 -3.63 -15.69
N LEU A 249 4.66 -3.38 -14.53
CA LEU A 249 4.10 -3.79 -13.24
C LEU A 249 2.80 -3.04 -12.91
N ARG A 250 2.73 -1.74 -13.19
CA ARG A 250 1.49 -0.96 -13.06
C ARG A 250 0.42 -1.44 -14.04
N ASP A 251 0.80 -1.72 -15.27
CA ASP A 251 -0.10 -2.32 -16.27
C ASP A 251 -0.43 -3.77 -15.89
N LEU A 252 0.49 -4.45 -15.20
CA LEU A 252 0.27 -5.77 -14.62
C LEU A 252 -0.73 -5.70 -13.45
N VAL A 253 -0.70 -4.69 -12.62
CA VAL A 253 -1.58 -4.49 -11.45
C VAL A 253 -2.81 -3.65 -11.83
N GLY A 254 -2.66 -2.59 -12.61
CA GLY A 254 -3.70 -1.63 -12.97
C GLY A 254 -4.41 -1.88 -14.31
N GLY A 255 -3.92 -2.84 -15.12
CA GLY A 255 -4.36 -3.05 -16.51
C GLY A 255 -3.71 -2.08 -17.49
N ALA A 256 -3.35 -2.57 -18.69
CA ALA A 256 -2.83 -1.71 -19.75
C ALA A 256 -3.95 -0.82 -20.31
N PRO A 257 -3.68 0.47 -20.63
CA PRO A 257 -4.65 1.35 -21.27
C PRO A 257 -5.15 0.73 -22.58
N THR A 258 -6.45 0.83 -22.85
CA THR A 258 -7.02 0.39 -24.14
C THR A 258 -6.53 1.28 -25.27
N ASP A 259 -6.28 0.71 -26.46
CA ASP A 259 -5.89 1.49 -27.65
C ASP A 259 -6.95 2.54 -28.05
N ARG A 260 -8.22 2.37 -27.62
CA ARG A 260 -9.26 3.41 -27.75
C ARG A 260 -8.89 4.71 -27.03
N ALA A 261 -8.22 4.67 -25.90
CA ALA A 261 -7.75 5.87 -25.20
C ALA A 261 -6.56 6.54 -25.92
N ARG A 262 -5.82 5.80 -26.76
CA ARG A 262 -4.77 6.35 -27.63
C ARG A 262 -5.34 7.00 -28.89
N THR A 263 -6.36 6.41 -29.52
CA THR A 263 -7.01 6.97 -30.71
C THR A 263 -7.81 8.22 -30.41
N ASN A 264 -8.47 8.32 -29.24
CA ASN A 264 -9.18 9.55 -28.87
C ASN A 264 -8.21 10.74 -28.61
N ARG A 265 -6.99 10.49 -28.10
CA ARG A 265 -5.99 11.54 -27.96
C ARG A 265 -5.34 11.98 -29.27
N ALA A 266 -5.29 11.10 -30.27
CA ALA A 266 -4.77 11.44 -31.59
C ALA A 266 -5.77 12.28 -32.42
N GLY A 267 -7.05 12.34 -32.01
CA GLY A 267 -8.12 13.12 -32.65
C GLY A 267 -8.50 14.43 -31.93
N GLU A 268 -7.94 14.69 -30.72
CA GLU A 268 -8.19 15.97 -30.03
C GLU A 268 -7.29 17.07 -30.64
N PRO A 269 -7.87 18.19 -31.12
CA PRO A 269 -7.05 19.35 -31.51
C PRO A 269 -6.29 19.86 -30.28
N PRO A 270 -5.06 20.42 -30.47
CA PRO A 270 -4.29 20.97 -29.36
C PRO A 270 -5.10 22.06 -28.66
N PRO A 271 -5.02 22.15 -27.30
CA PRO A 271 -5.75 23.18 -26.56
C PRO A 271 -5.37 24.55 -27.08
N ALA A 272 -6.38 25.35 -27.43
CA ALA A 272 -6.19 26.76 -27.80
C ALA A 272 -5.61 27.49 -26.57
N HIS A 273 -4.44 28.08 -26.75
CA HIS A 273 -3.78 28.95 -25.77
C HIS A 273 -4.47 30.30 -25.64
#